data_169347686894390541153fb2e57cfdbe
#
_entry.id   169347686894390541153fb2e57cfdbe
#
_cell.length_a   1.000
_cell.length_b   1.000
_cell.length_c   1.000
_cell.angle_alpha   90.00
_cell.angle_beta   90.00
_cell.angle_gamma   90.00
#
_symmetry.space_group_name_H-M   'P 1'
#
loop_
_entity.id
_entity.type
_entity.pdbx_description
1 polymer ?
#
loop_
_entity_poly.entity_id
_entity_poly.type
_entity_poly.pdbx_seq_one_letter_code
_entity_poly.pdbx_strand_id
1 'polypeptide(L)'
;MENMPRQRWLRSAIGALLALSATATAAHAADCPREGTLGTSRVLAVDPKVYPRVGLKSFPQTLPLHDHEVVLTFDDGPSPLTTPKVLAALAKECVHATFFLIGEHSADHPDIVRRTAADGNTVGHHTWDHPSLPKISLDRATDQIDRGIAADEMALHGVATSTPSTPFFRFPNFESSPALLDLLQSRQIAVFGADFWVSDWIRMTPEQEFKLLVGRLKHAHKGIILMHDSKAWTAAMLPAFLRYLRDNGYHVVHIVPVAPDSGKPALTAGVGTGR
;
A
#
# COMPACT_ATOMS: atom_id res chain seq x y z
N MET A 1 -44.58 -83.25 -1.71
CA MET A 1 -43.81 -82.95 -2.94
C MET A 1 -43.54 -81.45 -2.90
N GLU A 2 -42.42 -81.12 -2.38
CA GLU A 2 -42.11 -79.72 -1.95
C GLU A 2 -41.44 -78.96 -3.07
N ASN A 3 -41.95 -77.79 -3.32
CA ASN A 3 -41.31 -76.79 -4.20
C ASN A 3 -40.42 -75.87 -3.41
N MET A 4 -39.11 -75.97 -3.64
CA MET A 4 -38.15 -74.99 -3.10
C MET A 4 -38.01 -73.80 -4.07
N PRO A 5 -38.04 -72.54 -3.57
CA PRO A 5 -37.77 -71.40 -4.42
C PRO A 5 -36.28 -71.10 -4.57
N ARG A 6 -35.85 -70.82 -5.76
CA ARG A 6 -34.50 -70.40 -6.14
C ARG A 6 -34.16 -68.98 -5.61
N GLN A 7 -33.14 -68.89 -4.79
CA GLN A 7 -32.55 -67.62 -4.37
C GLN A 7 -31.78 -66.96 -5.53
N ARG A 8 -32.23 -65.76 -5.90
CA ARG A 8 -31.51 -64.87 -6.84
C ARG A 8 -30.51 -64.02 -6.03
N TRP A 9 -29.22 -64.21 -6.28
CA TRP A 9 -28.15 -63.33 -5.76
C TRP A 9 -28.14 -62.02 -6.52
N LEU A 10 -28.51 -60.93 -5.84
CA LEU A 10 -28.25 -59.56 -6.34
C LEU A 10 -26.78 -59.23 -6.05
N ARG A 11 -26.02 -59.07 -7.10
CA ARG A 11 -24.68 -58.49 -7.02
C ARG A 11 -24.83 -56.97 -6.94
N SER A 12 -24.57 -56.44 -5.75
CA SER A 12 -24.43 -55.00 -5.52
C SER A 12 -23.09 -54.49 -6.08
N ALA A 13 -23.13 -53.76 -7.18
CA ALA A 13 -21.96 -53.03 -7.67
C ALA A 13 -21.79 -51.78 -6.85
N ILE A 14 -20.75 -51.73 -5.99
CA ILE A 14 -20.33 -50.52 -5.29
C ILE A 14 -19.53 -49.72 -6.28
N GLY A 15 -20.17 -48.67 -6.81
CA GLY A 15 -19.49 -47.65 -7.60
C GLY A 15 -18.68 -46.72 -6.66
N ALA A 16 -17.37 -46.83 -6.72
CA ALA A 16 -16.49 -45.88 -6.06
C ALA A 16 -16.50 -44.56 -6.82
N LEU A 17 -17.15 -43.52 -6.27
CA LEU A 17 -17.00 -42.13 -6.72
C LEU A 17 -15.62 -41.64 -6.27
N LEU A 18 -14.68 -41.53 -7.20
CA LEU A 18 -13.45 -40.77 -7.01
C LEU A 18 -13.81 -39.26 -7.01
N ALA A 19 -13.89 -38.66 -5.84
CA ALA A 19 -13.92 -37.20 -5.69
C ALA A 19 -12.56 -36.65 -6.08
N LEU A 20 -12.44 -36.06 -7.27
CA LEU A 20 -11.31 -35.20 -7.64
C LEU A 20 -11.36 -33.94 -6.78
N SER A 21 -10.57 -33.92 -5.70
CA SER A 21 -10.30 -32.71 -4.94
C SER A 21 -9.43 -31.81 -5.81
N ALA A 22 -10.02 -30.82 -6.47
CA ALA A 22 -9.27 -29.72 -7.07
C ALA A 22 -8.64 -28.90 -5.94
N THR A 23 -7.39 -29.18 -5.62
CA THR A 23 -6.58 -28.30 -4.80
C THR A 23 -6.33 -27.04 -5.60
N ALA A 24 -7.09 -25.96 -5.30
CA ALA A 24 -6.75 -24.62 -5.74
C ALA A 24 -5.38 -24.30 -5.12
N THR A 25 -4.33 -24.40 -5.91
CA THR A 25 -3.03 -23.83 -5.56
C THR A 25 -3.24 -22.34 -5.45
N ALA A 26 -3.29 -21.81 -4.21
CA ALA A 26 -3.12 -20.40 -3.98
C ALA A 26 -1.81 -20.01 -4.70
N ALA A 27 -1.90 -19.10 -5.66
CA ALA A 27 -0.71 -18.53 -6.28
C ALA A 27 0.03 -17.79 -5.17
N HIS A 28 1.05 -18.43 -4.61
CA HIS A 28 1.95 -17.79 -3.68
C HIS A 28 2.57 -16.61 -4.41
N ALA A 29 2.62 -15.44 -3.76
CA ALA A 29 3.43 -14.33 -4.23
C ALA A 29 4.81 -14.91 -4.55
N ALA A 30 5.24 -14.77 -5.81
CA ALA A 30 6.48 -15.38 -6.26
C ALA A 30 7.62 -14.89 -5.35
N ASP A 31 8.46 -15.82 -4.88
CA ASP A 31 9.55 -15.53 -3.95
C ASP A 31 10.36 -14.30 -4.40
N CYS A 32 10.43 -13.29 -3.54
CA CYS A 32 11.23 -12.09 -3.72
C CYS A 32 12.39 -12.09 -2.69
N PRO A 33 13.58 -11.55 -3.05
CA PRO A 33 13.95 -10.94 -4.34
C PRO A 33 14.23 -11.96 -5.45
N ARG A 34 13.98 -11.57 -6.71
CA ARG A 34 14.32 -12.35 -7.91
C ARG A 34 15.40 -11.64 -8.71
N GLU A 35 16.29 -12.42 -9.34
CA GLU A 35 17.31 -11.88 -10.22
C GLU A 35 16.68 -11.04 -11.35
N GLY A 36 17.29 -9.89 -11.64
CA GLY A 36 16.82 -8.96 -12.69
C GLY A 36 15.59 -8.12 -12.33
N THR A 37 15.09 -8.18 -11.10
CA THR A 37 14.03 -7.28 -10.61
C THR A 37 14.61 -6.03 -9.93
N LEU A 38 13.81 -4.95 -9.85
CA LEU A 38 14.17 -3.73 -9.14
C LEU A 38 14.38 -3.99 -7.64
N GLY A 39 13.43 -4.69 -7.03
CA GLY A 39 13.42 -5.00 -5.61
C GLY A 39 13.15 -3.79 -4.71
N THR A 40 12.83 -4.08 -3.46
CA THR A 40 12.85 -3.10 -2.36
C THR A 40 14.24 -3.10 -1.73
N SER A 41 14.98 -2.00 -1.87
CA SER A 41 16.41 -1.94 -1.48
C SER A 41 16.62 -1.92 0.03
N ARG A 42 15.71 -1.27 0.75
CA ARG A 42 15.67 -1.24 2.22
C ARG A 42 14.29 -0.87 2.75
N VAL A 43 14.08 -1.16 4.02
CA VAL A 43 12.91 -0.74 4.78
C VAL A 43 13.31 0.40 5.72
N LEU A 44 12.54 1.48 5.71
CA LEU A 44 12.70 2.62 6.60
C LEU A 44 11.56 2.65 7.62
N ALA A 45 11.86 2.39 8.88
CA ALA A 45 10.91 2.56 9.97
C ALA A 45 10.72 4.07 10.26
N VAL A 46 9.47 4.54 10.16
CA VAL A 46 9.12 5.95 10.38
C VAL A 46 8.47 6.09 11.74
N ASP A 47 9.12 6.84 12.63
CA ASP A 47 8.59 7.21 13.93
C ASP A 47 7.85 8.57 13.83
N PRO A 48 6.54 8.65 14.12
CA PRO A 48 5.80 9.89 14.12
C PRO A 48 6.34 10.96 15.07
N LYS A 49 7.09 10.57 16.09
CA LYS A 49 7.75 11.51 17.02
C LYS A 49 8.96 12.20 16.39
N VAL A 50 9.65 11.51 15.48
CA VAL A 50 10.84 12.02 14.76
C VAL A 50 10.43 12.68 13.44
N TYR A 51 9.46 12.07 12.74
CA TYR A 51 8.96 12.48 11.45
C TYR A 51 7.46 12.77 11.50
N PRO A 52 7.01 13.76 12.29
CA PRO A 52 5.58 14.06 12.44
C PRO A 52 4.94 14.56 11.14
N ARG A 53 5.73 15.20 10.26
CA ARG A 53 5.28 15.83 9.02
C ARG A 53 6.40 15.76 7.99
N VAL A 54 6.20 15.08 6.87
CA VAL A 54 7.22 14.85 5.84
C VAL A 54 6.70 15.13 4.43
N GLY A 55 7.60 15.54 3.52
CA GLY A 55 7.32 15.80 2.11
C GLY A 55 7.42 17.29 1.76
N LEU A 56 8.44 17.65 0.96
CA LEU A 56 8.89 19.04 0.71
C LEU A 56 7.87 19.91 -0.02
N LYS A 57 6.82 19.33 -0.62
CA LYS A 57 5.72 20.12 -1.21
C LYS A 57 4.75 20.69 -0.18
N SER A 58 4.75 20.13 1.03
CA SER A 58 3.84 20.55 2.11
C SER A 58 4.58 20.99 3.38
N PHE A 59 5.78 20.44 3.61
CA PHE A 59 6.52 20.61 4.88
C PHE A 59 7.99 20.90 4.61
N PRO A 60 8.70 21.54 5.57
CA PRO A 60 10.14 21.83 5.43
C PRO A 60 11.03 20.58 5.58
N GLN A 61 10.46 19.46 6.04
CA GLN A 61 11.16 18.21 6.30
C GLN A 61 10.70 17.12 5.34
N THR A 62 11.61 16.24 4.94
CA THR A 62 11.28 14.96 4.28
C THR A 62 12.00 13.79 4.93
N LEU A 63 11.81 12.59 4.41
CA LEU A 63 12.47 11.38 4.90
C LEU A 63 13.98 11.40 4.61
N PRO A 64 14.80 10.70 5.42
CA PRO A 64 16.27 10.64 5.27
C PRO A 64 16.66 9.69 4.13
N LEU A 65 16.32 10.07 2.91
CA LEU A 65 16.62 9.32 1.70
C LEU A 65 18.01 9.69 1.17
N HIS A 66 18.77 8.69 0.73
CA HIS A 66 20.01 8.89 0.00
C HIS A 66 19.73 9.31 -1.45
N ASP A 67 20.76 9.76 -2.16
CA ASP A 67 20.64 10.04 -3.58
C ASP A 67 20.18 8.78 -4.34
N HIS A 68 19.33 8.95 -5.36
CA HIS A 68 18.67 7.88 -6.12
C HIS A 68 17.72 6.98 -5.28
N GLU A 69 17.35 7.34 -4.04
CA GLU A 69 16.31 6.64 -3.30
C GLU A 69 14.93 7.27 -3.48
N VAL A 70 13.94 6.44 -3.74
CA VAL A 70 12.53 6.85 -3.90
C VAL A 70 11.60 6.05 -3.02
N VAL A 71 10.57 6.71 -2.48
CA VAL A 71 9.43 6.08 -1.81
C VAL A 71 8.23 6.19 -2.74
N LEU A 72 7.65 5.07 -3.13
CA LEU A 72 6.46 5.05 -3.98
C LEU A 72 5.22 5.12 -3.11
N THR A 73 4.35 6.10 -3.38
CA THR A 73 3.08 6.24 -2.67
C THR A 73 1.92 6.40 -3.65
N PHE A 74 0.77 5.79 -3.29
CA PHE A 74 -0.44 5.81 -4.07
C PHE A 74 -1.61 6.26 -3.21
N ASP A 75 -2.44 7.16 -3.74
CA ASP A 75 -3.62 7.71 -3.07
C ASP A 75 -4.91 7.30 -3.78
N ASP A 76 -6.05 7.51 -3.12
CA ASP A 76 -7.43 7.35 -3.61
C ASP A 76 -7.92 5.91 -3.79
N GLY A 77 -7.09 4.89 -3.54
CA GLY A 77 -7.51 3.49 -3.59
C GLY A 77 -8.37 3.07 -2.38
N PRO A 78 -8.81 1.78 -2.37
CA PRO A 78 -8.66 0.84 -3.45
C PRO A 78 -9.67 1.05 -4.59
N SER A 79 -9.23 0.85 -5.83
CA SER A 79 -10.10 0.82 -7.01
C SER A 79 -10.10 -0.59 -7.63
N PRO A 80 -11.26 -1.25 -7.80
CA PRO A 80 -11.31 -2.64 -8.26
C PRO A 80 -10.78 -2.82 -9.69
N LEU A 81 -10.77 -1.76 -10.51
CA LEU A 81 -10.31 -1.82 -11.89
C LEU A 81 -8.82 -1.58 -12.07
N THR A 82 -8.17 -0.90 -11.13
CA THR A 82 -6.81 -0.37 -11.29
C THR A 82 -5.85 -0.81 -10.20
N THR A 83 -6.23 -0.77 -8.92
CA THR A 83 -5.37 -1.19 -7.81
C THR A 83 -4.79 -2.60 -7.99
N PRO A 84 -5.55 -3.64 -8.43
CA PRO A 84 -4.97 -4.96 -8.70
C PRO A 84 -3.88 -4.97 -9.76
N LYS A 85 -3.92 -4.05 -10.74
CA LYS A 85 -2.90 -3.91 -11.79
C LYS A 85 -1.63 -3.24 -11.24
N VAL A 86 -1.80 -2.24 -10.37
CA VAL A 86 -0.70 -1.60 -9.65
C VAL A 86 0.01 -2.63 -8.77
N LEU A 87 -0.73 -3.39 -7.95
CA LEU A 87 -0.18 -4.47 -7.12
C LEU A 87 0.58 -5.51 -7.94
N ALA A 88 0.01 -5.93 -9.07
CA ALA A 88 0.67 -6.90 -9.97
C ALA A 88 1.97 -6.35 -10.57
N ALA A 89 2.02 -5.05 -10.91
CA ALA A 89 3.24 -4.42 -11.41
C ALA A 89 4.33 -4.33 -10.33
N LEU A 90 3.98 -3.97 -9.10
CA LEU A 90 4.88 -3.93 -7.95
C LEU A 90 5.41 -5.33 -7.62
N ALA A 91 4.54 -6.33 -7.54
CA ALA A 91 4.91 -7.72 -7.26
C ALA A 91 5.83 -8.29 -8.34
N LYS A 92 5.63 -7.93 -9.62
CA LYS A 92 6.50 -8.35 -10.72
C LYS A 92 7.94 -7.87 -10.55
N GLU A 93 8.14 -6.69 -10.01
CA GLU A 93 9.48 -6.10 -9.77
C GLU A 93 9.95 -6.29 -8.32
N CYS A 94 9.24 -7.07 -7.48
CA CYS A 94 9.54 -7.28 -6.06
C CYS A 94 9.62 -5.96 -5.24
N VAL A 95 8.77 -5.02 -5.54
CA VAL A 95 8.74 -3.69 -4.95
C VAL A 95 7.55 -3.55 -4.00
N HIS A 96 7.78 -2.98 -2.82
CA HIS A 96 6.73 -2.59 -1.90
C HIS A 96 6.53 -1.07 -1.93
N ALA A 97 5.28 -0.64 -1.74
CA ALA A 97 4.86 0.76 -1.75
C ALA A 97 3.97 1.07 -0.55
N THR A 98 3.56 2.33 -0.42
CA THR A 98 2.57 2.77 0.58
C THR A 98 1.31 3.26 -0.13
N PHE A 99 0.15 2.83 0.35
CA PHE A 99 -1.15 3.19 -0.18
C PHE A 99 -1.91 3.99 0.88
N PHE A 100 -2.32 5.22 0.56
CA PHE A 100 -3.18 6.03 1.41
C PHE A 100 -4.63 5.89 0.93
N LEU A 101 -5.40 5.07 1.65
CA LEU A 101 -6.70 4.62 1.19
C LEU A 101 -7.84 5.53 1.65
N ILE A 102 -8.84 5.68 0.79
CA ILE A 102 -10.13 6.31 1.14
C ILE A 102 -10.99 5.26 1.86
N GLY A 103 -11.46 5.58 3.05
CA GLY A 103 -12.19 4.64 3.91
C GLY A 103 -13.47 4.10 3.29
N GLU A 104 -14.22 4.90 2.53
CA GLU A 104 -15.40 4.45 1.78
C GLU A 104 -15.03 3.36 0.77
N HIS A 105 -13.95 3.55 0.02
CA HIS A 105 -13.44 2.55 -0.92
C HIS A 105 -12.93 1.29 -0.22
N SER A 106 -12.32 1.44 0.96
CA SER A 106 -11.88 0.30 1.78
C SER A 106 -13.05 -0.51 2.31
N ALA A 107 -14.16 0.15 2.68
CA ALA A 107 -15.39 -0.52 3.11
C ALA A 107 -16.05 -1.28 1.94
N ASP A 108 -16.03 -0.71 0.73
CA ASP A 108 -16.60 -1.33 -0.47
C ASP A 108 -15.74 -2.49 -1.01
N HIS A 109 -14.41 -2.42 -0.83
CA HIS A 109 -13.44 -3.38 -1.40
C HIS A 109 -12.42 -3.90 -0.37
N PRO A 110 -12.87 -4.48 0.77
CA PRO A 110 -11.98 -4.92 1.85
C PRO A 110 -11.05 -6.06 1.45
N ASP A 111 -11.39 -6.82 0.43
CA ASP A 111 -10.54 -7.88 -0.15
C ASP A 111 -9.29 -7.29 -0.82
N ILE A 112 -9.42 -6.14 -1.50
CA ILE A 112 -8.28 -5.44 -2.13
C ILE A 112 -7.38 -4.83 -1.05
N VAL A 113 -7.94 -4.27 0.03
CA VAL A 113 -7.17 -3.76 1.17
C VAL A 113 -6.32 -4.88 1.79
N ARG A 114 -6.96 -6.04 2.10
CA ARG A 114 -6.23 -7.21 2.63
C ARG A 114 -5.15 -7.71 1.69
N ARG A 115 -5.44 -7.76 0.39
CA ARG A 115 -4.44 -8.13 -0.62
C ARG A 115 -3.29 -7.14 -0.64
N THR A 116 -3.55 -5.83 -0.60
CA THR A 116 -2.51 -4.80 -0.56
C THR A 116 -1.54 -5.05 0.59
N ALA A 117 -2.05 -5.31 1.80
CA ALA A 117 -1.24 -5.64 2.97
C ALA A 117 -0.55 -7.02 2.86
N ALA A 118 -1.25 -8.05 2.35
CA ALA A 118 -0.69 -9.40 2.18
C ALA A 118 0.44 -9.45 1.14
N ASP A 119 0.39 -8.58 0.11
CA ASP A 119 1.47 -8.39 -0.86
C ASP A 119 2.67 -7.59 -0.26
N GLY A 120 2.66 -7.29 1.05
CA GLY A 120 3.75 -6.63 1.77
C GLY A 120 3.77 -5.11 1.69
N ASN A 121 2.73 -4.48 1.14
CA ASN A 121 2.64 -3.02 1.08
C ASN A 121 2.13 -2.42 2.39
N THR A 122 2.50 -1.17 2.65
CA THR A 122 1.99 -0.40 3.80
C THR A 122 0.66 0.26 3.43
N VAL A 123 -0.33 0.14 4.31
CA VAL A 123 -1.61 0.84 4.20
C VAL A 123 -1.62 2.01 5.17
N GLY A 124 -1.76 3.23 4.65
CA GLY A 124 -2.01 4.47 5.39
C GLY A 124 -3.43 4.98 5.10
N HIS A 125 -3.78 6.14 5.65
CA HIS A 125 -5.16 6.63 5.71
C HIS A 125 -5.33 7.95 4.96
N HIS A 126 -6.50 8.12 4.28
CA HIS A 126 -6.79 9.28 3.43
C HIS A 126 -8.21 9.84 3.59
N THR A 127 -8.73 9.87 4.82
CA THR A 127 -10.11 10.26 5.17
C THR A 127 -11.17 9.23 4.74
N TRP A 128 -12.45 9.52 5.07
CA TRP A 128 -13.57 8.66 4.69
C TRP A 128 -13.95 8.80 3.21
N ASP A 129 -14.22 10.04 2.74
CA ASP A 129 -14.73 10.31 1.38
C ASP A 129 -14.00 11.47 0.66
N HIS A 130 -12.76 11.75 1.05
CA HIS A 130 -11.86 12.70 0.41
C HIS A 130 -12.31 14.17 0.38
N PRO A 131 -12.88 14.76 1.46
CA PRO A 131 -13.27 16.16 1.46
C PRO A 131 -12.05 17.09 1.65
N SER A 132 -12.22 18.36 1.28
CA SER A 132 -11.29 19.43 1.70
C SER A 132 -11.50 19.71 3.19
N LEU A 133 -10.69 19.09 4.06
CA LEU A 133 -10.87 19.15 5.51
C LEU A 133 -10.85 20.58 6.08
N PRO A 134 -10.01 21.52 5.62
CA PRO A 134 -10.04 22.89 6.12
C PRO A 134 -11.33 23.68 5.81
N LYS A 135 -12.16 23.17 4.90
CA LYS A 135 -13.43 23.83 4.49
C LYS A 135 -14.64 23.36 5.29
N ILE A 136 -14.46 22.42 6.19
CA ILE A 136 -15.51 21.90 7.07
C ILE A 136 -15.15 22.16 8.53
N SER A 137 -16.10 21.98 9.47
CA SER A 137 -15.81 22.17 10.89
C SER A 137 -14.79 21.14 11.38
N LEU A 138 -14.04 21.47 12.44
CA LEU A 138 -13.05 20.59 13.04
C LEU A 138 -13.66 19.24 13.45
N ASP A 139 -14.87 19.24 14.02
CA ASP A 139 -15.57 18.02 14.41
C ASP A 139 -15.87 17.12 13.20
N ARG A 140 -16.36 17.71 12.10
CA ARG A 140 -16.59 16.95 10.86
C ARG A 140 -15.29 16.46 10.22
N ALA A 141 -14.24 17.26 10.30
CA ALA A 141 -12.92 16.87 9.79
C ALA A 141 -12.33 15.72 10.64
N THR A 142 -12.52 15.77 11.96
CA THR A 142 -12.14 14.69 12.87
C THR A 142 -12.92 13.42 12.58
N ASP A 143 -14.25 13.51 12.38
CA ASP A 143 -15.09 12.37 11.99
C ASP A 143 -14.62 11.74 10.66
N GLN A 144 -14.26 12.56 9.68
CA GLN A 144 -13.72 12.10 8.42
C GLN A 144 -12.42 11.30 8.57
N ILE A 145 -11.52 11.74 9.45
CA ILE A 145 -10.29 11.05 9.78
C ILE A 145 -10.59 9.73 10.49
N ASP A 146 -11.42 9.78 11.55
CA ASP A 146 -11.72 8.62 12.40
C ASP A 146 -12.48 7.53 11.64
N ARG A 147 -13.44 7.90 10.80
CA ARG A 147 -14.18 6.95 9.95
C ARG A 147 -13.29 6.32 8.89
N GLY A 148 -12.41 7.11 8.27
CA GLY A 148 -11.45 6.59 7.31
C GLY A 148 -10.53 5.55 7.92
N ILE A 149 -9.90 5.87 9.05
CA ILE A 149 -9.06 4.93 9.80
C ILE A 149 -9.86 3.68 10.19
N ALA A 150 -11.06 3.86 10.76
CA ALA A 150 -11.88 2.72 11.22
C ALA A 150 -12.29 1.77 10.09
N ALA A 151 -12.54 2.29 8.90
CA ALA A 151 -12.85 1.47 7.73
C ALA A 151 -11.63 0.67 7.23
N ASP A 152 -10.47 1.31 7.19
CA ASP A 152 -9.23 0.63 6.80
C ASP A 152 -8.85 -0.46 7.81
N GLU A 153 -8.94 -0.19 9.12
CA GLU A 153 -8.67 -1.16 10.18
C GLU A 153 -9.69 -2.32 10.17
N MET A 154 -10.97 -2.03 9.92
CA MET A 154 -11.99 -3.07 9.72
C MET A 154 -11.64 -3.96 8.52
N ALA A 155 -11.22 -3.38 7.40
CA ALA A 155 -10.84 -4.13 6.21
C ALA A 155 -9.59 -4.99 6.44
N LEU A 156 -8.58 -4.45 7.15
CA LEU A 156 -7.30 -5.12 7.43
C LEU A 156 -7.43 -6.21 8.49
N HIS A 157 -8.11 -5.91 9.59
CA HIS A 157 -8.04 -6.69 10.84
C HIS A 157 -9.39 -7.17 11.36
N GLY A 158 -10.49 -6.76 10.73
CA GLY A 158 -11.87 -7.10 11.15
C GLY A 158 -12.32 -6.36 12.42
N VAL A 159 -11.64 -5.29 12.81
CA VAL A 159 -11.95 -4.47 13.98
C VAL A 159 -11.95 -3.00 13.59
N ALA A 160 -13.09 -2.32 13.74
CA ALA A 160 -13.19 -0.88 13.55
C ALA A 160 -12.58 -0.15 14.76
N THR A 161 -11.55 0.65 14.53
CA THR A 161 -10.90 1.48 15.55
C THR A 161 -10.37 2.76 14.93
N SER A 162 -10.40 3.87 15.66
CA SER A 162 -9.75 5.12 15.25
C SER A 162 -8.27 5.20 15.65
N THR A 163 -7.74 4.15 16.28
CA THR A 163 -6.31 3.99 16.55
C THR A 163 -5.71 3.14 15.43
N PRO A 164 -4.94 3.73 14.51
CA PRO A 164 -4.44 3.01 13.35
C PRO A 164 -3.29 2.06 13.71
N SER A 165 -3.26 0.88 13.09
CA SER A 165 -2.13 -0.06 13.15
C SER A 165 -0.91 0.52 12.41
N THR A 166 -1.15 1.32 11.36
CA THR A 166 -0.16 2.12 10.65
C THR A 166 -0.46 3.60 10.88
N PRO A 167 0.30 4.32 11.73
CA PRO A 167 0.02 5.71 12.07
C PRO A 167 0.52 6.67 10.97
N PHE A 168 0.08 6.46 9.74
CA PHE A 168 0.41 7.26 8.57
C PHE A 168 -0.85 7.84 7.94
N PHE A 169 -0.87 9.14 7.75
CA PHE A 169 -2.01 9.87 7.20
C PHE A 169 -1.55 10.82 6.09
N ARG A 170 -2.36 10.96 5.05
CA ARG A 170 -2.21 11.99 4.03
C ARG A 170 -3.49 12.78 3.89
N PHE A 171 -3.37 14.11 3.89
CA PHE A 171 -4.51 15.00 3.68
C PHE A 171 -4.95 15.02 2.22
N PRO A 172 -6.28 14.91 1.93
CA PRO A 172 -6.82 15.20 0.61
C PRO A 172 -6.28 16.52 0.04
N ASN A 173 -5.85 16.51 -1.22
CA ASN A 173 -5.27 17.67 -1.92
C ASN A 173 -4.07 18.31 -1.21
N PHE A 174 -3.45 17.66 -0.22
CA PHE A 174 -2.47 18.22 0.73
C PHE A 174 -3.02 19.40 1.55
N GLU A 175 -4.34 19.60 1.58
CA GLU A 175 -4.99 20.69 2.31
C GLU A 175 -5.08 20.35 3.81
N SER A 176 -4.31 21.04 4.63
CA SER A 176 -4.29 20.89 6.10
C SER A 176 -4.56 22.21 6.80
N SER A 177 -4.82 22.17 8.09
CA SER A 177 -4.87 23.34 8.96
C SER A 177 -4.03 23.10 10.22
N PRO A 178 -3.57 24.16 10.93
CA PRO A 178 -2.82 23.99 12.18
C PRO A 178 -3.54 23.07 13.17
N ALA A 179 -4.85 23.26 13.39
CA ALA A 179 -5.64 22.44 14.32
C ALA A 179 -5.67 20.95 13.94
N LEU A 180 -5.77 20.62 12.64
CA LEU A 180 -5.76 19.25 12.15
C LEU A 180 -4.36 18.62 12.25
N LEU A 181 -3.32 19.40 11.99
CA LEU A 181 -1.94 18.94 12.15
C LEU A 181 -1.61 18.66 13.63
N ASP A 182 -2.08 19.50 14.54
CA ASP A 182 -1.89 19.32 15.98
C ASP A 182 -2.71 18.12 16.50
N LEU A 183 -3.92 17.92 15.98
CA LEU A 183 -4.74 16.75 16.27
C LEU A 183 -4.00 15.45 15.92
N LEU A 184 -3.49 15.33 14.69
CA LEU A 184 -2.76 14.13 14.25
C LEU A 184 -1.46 13.93 15.02
N GLN A 185 -0.74 15.00 15.30
CA GLN A 185 0.48 14.95 16.12
C GLN A 185 0.20 14.47 17.54
N SER A 186 -0.89 14.95 18.18
CA SER A 186 -1.31 14.49 19.52
C SER A 186 -1.64 13.01 19.57
N ARG A 187 -2.10 12.45 18.44
CA ARG A 187 -2.39 11.02 18.25
C ARG A 187 -1.18 10.21 17.78
N GLN A 188 0.00 10.84 17.65
CA GLN A 188 1.22 10.23 17.12
C GLN A 188 1.01 9.62 15.72
N ILE A 189 0.30 10.32 14.86
CA ILE A 189 0.08 9.97 13.46
C ILE A 189 0.97 10.89 12.60
N ALA A 190 1.87 10.28 11.80
CA ALA A 190 2.73 11.01 10.88
C ALA A 190 1.94 11.47 9.65
N VAL A 191 2.11 12.73 9.28
CA VAL A 191 1.47 13.32 8.10
C VAL A 191 2.42 13.29 6.92
N PHE A 192 1.98 12.64 5.84
CA PHE A 192 2.74 12.51 4.61
C PHE A 192 2.27 13.51 3.55
N GLY A 193 3.12 14.46 3.21
CA GLY A 193 3.08 15.15 1.92
C GLY A 193 3.78 14.31 0.85
N ALA A 194 4.27 14.99 -0.19
CA ALA A 194 5.13 14.39 -1.21
C ALA A 194 6.32 15.31 -1.50
N ASP A 195 7.40 14.79 -2.06
CA ASP A 195 8.51 15.62 -2.56
C ASP A 195 8.25 16.04 -4.00
N PHE A 196 7.59 15.17 -4.77
CA PHE A 196 7.04 15.47 -6.09
C PHE A 196 5.93 14.48 -6.47
N TRP A 197 5.24 14.77 -7.55
CA TRP A 197 4.09 13.99 -8.01
C TRP A 197 4.09 13.84 -9.53
N VAL A 198 3.26 12.94 -10.05
CA VAL A 198 3.12 12.70 -11.48
C VAL A 198 2.09 13.62 -12.15
N SER A 199 1.20 14.25 -11.39
CA SER A 199 0.06 15.06 -11.86
C SER A 199 -1.03 14.24 -12.59
N ASP A 200 -1.21 13.00 -12.22
CA ASP A 200 -2.13 12.05 -12.82
C ASP A 200 -3.63 12.32 -12.55
N TRP A 201 -3.96 13.34 -11.76
CA TRP A 201 -5.30 13.92 -11.70
C TRP A 201 -5.66 14.70 -12.98
N ILE A 202 -4.67 15.01 -13.82
CA ILE A 202 -4.88 15.56 -15.18
C ILE A 202 -4.83 14.38 -16.15
N ARG A 203 -5.90 14.23 -16.96
CA ARG A 203 -5.95 13.14 -17.95
C ARG A 203 -4.81 13.26 -18.96
N MET A 204 -4.04 12.19 -19.11
CA MET A 204 -2.92 12.09 -20.05
C MET A 204 -2.75 10.65 -20.53
N THR A 205 -1.90 10.45 -21.56
CA THR A 205 -1.53 9.09 -21.93
C THR A 205 -0.47 8.52 -20.99
N PRO A 206 -0.34 7.20 -20.85
CA PRO A 206 0.71 6.59 -20.04
C PRO A 206 2.12 7.06 -20.43
N GLU A 207 2.37 7.33 -21.71
CA GLU A 207 3.66 7.82 -22.21
C GLU A 207 3.94 9.28 -21.82
N GLN A 208 2.90 10.12 -21.79
CA GLN A 208 3.01 11.51 -21.32
C GLN A 208 3.29 11.54 -19.83
N GLU A 209 2.56 10.72 -19.07
CA GLU A 209 2.74 10.55 -17.64
C GLU A 209 4.16 10.07 -17.30
N PHE A 210 4.64 9.04 -17.99
CA PHE A 210 6.01 8.54 -17.84
C PHE A 210 7.06 9.62 -18.06
N LYS A 211 6.96 10.37 -19.17
CA LYS A 211 7.91 11.45 -19.48
C LYS A 211 7.92 12.54 -18.42
N LEU A 212 6.73 12.92 -17.93
CA LEU A 212 6.59 13.94 -16.90
C LEU A 212 7.23 13.47 -15.58
N LEU A 213 6.91 12.24 -15.15
CA LEU A 213 7.44 11.67 -13.91
C LEU A 213 8.97 11.52 -13.96
N VAL A 214 9.50 10.96 -15.04
CA VAL A 214 10.95 10.82 -15.25
C VAL A 214 11.65 12.19 -15.27
N GLY A 215 11.07 13.19 -15.91
CA GLY A 215 11.62 14.55 -15.91
C GLY A 215 11.72 15.14 -14.49
N ARG A 216 10.67 14.95 -13.68
CA ARG A 216 10.67 15.39 -12.27
C ARG A 216 11.64 14.61 -11.41
N LEU A 217 11.71 13.30 -11.59
CA LEU A 217 12.64 12.44 -10.88
C LEU A 217 14.11 12.82 -11.17
N LYS A 218 14.45 13.07 -12.44
CA LYS A 218 15.79 13.54 -12.82
C LYS A 218 16.17 14.88 -12.19
N HIS A 219 15.20 15.74 -11.93
CA HIS A 219 15.43 17.01 -11.24
C HIS A 219 15.54 16.85 -9.73
N ALA A 220 14.70 15.99 -9.14
CA ALA A 220 14.62 15.79 -7.69
C ALA A 220 15.70 14.82 -7.18
N HIS A 221 16.16 13.89 -8.03
CA HIS A 221 17.07 12.78 -7.73
C HIS A 221 16.54 11.75 -6.74
N LYS A 222 15.74 12.14 -5.76
CA LYS A 222 15.20 11.32 -4.68
C LYS A 222 13.89 11.90 -4.16
N GLY A 223 13.14 11.13 -3.39
CA GLY A 223 11.98 11.67 -2.67
C GLY A 223 10.78 10.75 -2.59
N ILE A 224 9.75 11.24 -1.89
CA ILE A 224 8.43 10.64 -1.79
C ILE A 224 7.65 11.00 -3.05
N ILE A 225 7.27 10.00 -3.83
CA ILE A 225 6.53 10.18 -5.09
C ILE A 225 5.04 9.93 -4.85
N LEU A 226 4.19 10.91 -5.20
CA LEU A 226 2.75 10.74 -5.23
C LEU A 226 2.28 10.31 -6.63
N MET A 227 1.50 9.25 -6.63
CA MET A 227 0.70 8.73 -7.73
C MET A 227 -0.70 8.37 -7.20
N HIS A 228 -1.65 8.04 -8.09
CA HIS A 228 -2.97 7.55 -7.67
C HIS A 228 -3.24 6.19 -8.31
N ASP A 229 -3.47 5.17 -7.49
CA ASP A 229 -3.78 3.83 -7.99
C ASP A 229 -5.21 3.70 -8.56
N SER A 230 -6.03 4.72 -8.34
CA SER A 230 -7.35 4.89 -8.94
C SER A 230 -7.32 5.28 -10.43
N LYS A 231 -6.15 5.68 -10.99
CA LYS A 231 -6.03 6.16 -12.38
C LYS A 231 -5.54 5.06 -13.33
N ALA A 232 -6.30 4.83 -14.40
CA ALA A 232 -6.00 3.79 -15.38
C ALA A 232 -4.68 4.01 -16.13
N TRP A 233 -4.34 5.28 -16.41
CA TRP A 233 -3.09 5.62 -17.08
C TRP A 233 -1.89 5.44 -16.16
N THR A 234 -2.00 5.71 -14.85
CA THR A 234 -0.96 5.43 -13.86
C THR A 234 -0.71 3.91 -13.75
N ALA A 235 -1.77 3.11 -13.63
CA ALA A 235 -1.64 1.66 -13.62
C ALA A 235 -0.99 1.11 -14.91
N ALA A 236 -1.25 1.74 -16.06
CA ALA A 236 -0.64 1.36 -17.34
C ALA A 236 0.82 1.84 -17.48
N MET A 237 1.15 3.00 -16.92
CA MET A 237 2.49 3.60 -16.95
C MET A 237 3.47 2.89 -15.99
N LEU A 238 2.99 2.46 -14.84
CA LEU A 238 3.83 1.98 -13.73
C LEU A 238 4.84 0.89 -14.12
N PRO A 239 4.52 -0.15 -14.93
CA PRO A 239 5.51 -1.14 -15.33
C PRO A 239 6.72 -0.54 -16.09
N ALA A 240 6.50 0.49 -16.88
CA ALA A 240 7.59 1.18 -17.58
C ALA A 240 8.43 2.02 -16.62
N PHE A 241 7.79 2.66 -15.64
CA PHE A 241 8.49 3.45 -14.64
C PHE A 241 9.34 2.58 -13.70
N LEU A 242 8.85 1.44 -13.23
CA LEU A 242 9.63 0.52 -12.41
C LEU A 242 10.87 0.00 -13.16
N ARG A 243 10.74 -0.37 -14.45
CA ARG A 243 11.89 -0.71 -15.28
C ARG A 243 12.88 0.45 -15.41
N TYR A 244 12.37 1.67 -15.62
CA TYR A 244 13.22 2.86 -15.69
C TYR A 244 14.02 3.06 -14.39
N LEU A 245 13.41 2.91 -13.22
CA LEU A 245 14.10 2.99 -11.94
C LEU A 245 15.25 1.99 -11.85
N ARG A 246 14.97 0.72 -12.17
CA ARG A 246 15.99 -0.35 -12.19
C ARG A 246 17.15 -0.03 -13.14
N ASP A 247 16.81 0.30 -14.39
CA ASP A 247 17.80 0.46 -15.46
C ASP A 247 18.64 1.75 -15.29
N ASN A 248 18.23 2.68 -14.41
CA ASN A 248 18.93 3.93 -14.12
C ASN A 248 19.47 4.02 -12.68
N GLY A 249 19.57 2.90 -11.96
CA GLY A 249 20.23 2.84 -10.65
C GLY A 249 19.45 3.51 -9.52
N TYR A 250 18.13 3.65 -9.65
CA TYR A 250 17.30 4.08 -8.54
C TYR A 250 16.95 2.92 -7.60
N HIS A 251 16.76 3.24 -6.33
CA HIS A 251 16.47 2.31 -5.25
C HIS A 251 15.12 2.62 -4.63
N VAL A 252 14.27 1.62 -4.51
CA VAL A 252 12.99 1.78 -3.81
C VAL A 252 13.17 1.54 -2.32
N VAL A 253 12.77 2.50 -1.51
CA VAL A 253 12.70 2.41 -0.06
C VAL A 253 11.24 2.21 0.34
N HIS A 254 10.97 1.14 1.08
CA HIS A 254 9.65 0.88 1.65
C HIS A 254 9.56 1.49 3.05
N ILE A 255 8.52 2.25 3.33
CA ILE A 255 8.28 2.84 4.64
C ILE A 255 7.28 2.01 5.44
N VAL A 256 7.61 1.77 6.71
CA VAL A 256 6.77 1.05 7.66
C VAL A 256 6.71 1.83 8.99
N PRO A 257 5.68 1.66 9.82
CA PRO A 257 5.69 2.22 11.17
C PRO A 257 6.81 1.58 12.00
N VAL A 258 7.35 2.33 12.97
CA VAL A 258 8.16 1.72 14.03
C VAL A 258 7.30 0.70 14.76
N ALA A 259 7.89 -0.45 15.10
CA ALA A 259 7.20 -1.42 15.94
C ALA A 259 6.79 -0.76 17.27
N PRO A 260 5.59 -1.03 17.79
CA PRO A 260 5.21 -0.60 19.13
C PRO A 260 6.32 -0.99 20.11
N ASP A 261 6.70 -0.06 21.02
CA ASP A 261 7.83 -0.21 21.95
C ASP A 261 7.86 -1.62 22.59
N SER A 262 8.72 -2.48 22.07
CA SER A 262 9.07 -3.75 22.71
C SER A 262 10.12 -3.55 23.83
N GLY A 263 10.37 -2.30 24.23
CA GLY A 263 11.32 -1.97 25.31
C GLY A 263 12.80 -2.27 24.99
N LYS A 264 13.13 -2.54 23.72
CA LYS A 264 14.52 -2.71 23.28
C LYS A 264 14.97 -1.52 22.41
N PRO A 265 16.10 -0.86 22.73
CA PRO A 265 16.66 0.16 21.87
C PRO A 265 17.02 -0.45 20.51
N ALA A 266 16.67 0.25 19.42
CA ALA A 266 17.08 -0.12 18.08
C ALA A 266 18.62 -0.24 18.05
N LEU A 267 19.10 -1.43 17.74
CA LEU A 267 20.52 -1.64 17.48
C LEU A 267 20.88 -0.84 16.22
N THR A 268 21.53 0.29 16.42
CA THR A 268 22.25 0.99 15.34
C THR A 268 23.26 0.01 14.79
N ALA A 269 23.13 -0.38 13.52
CA ALA A 269 24.12 -1.18 12.82
C ALA A 269 25.47 -0.45 12.88
N GLY A 270 26.37 -0.96 13.71
CA GLY A 270 27.72 -0.44 13.85
C GLY A 270 28.47 -0.61 12.54
N VAL A 271 29.03 0.48 12.06
CA VAL A 271 30.05 0.50 11.01
C VAL A 271 31.24 -0.28 11.52
N GLY A 272 31.43 -1.51 11.01
CA GLY A 272 32.65 -2.27 11.24
C GLY A 272 33.82 -1.60 10.54
N THR A 273 34.69 -0.93 11.31
CA THR A 273 36.02 -0.53 10.85
C THR A 273 36.89 -1.79 10.80
N GLY A 274 37.03 -2.35 9.59
CA GLY A 274 38.04 -3.35 9.29
C GLY A 274 39.42 -2.69 9.21
N ARG A 275 40.36 -3.21 10.00
CA ARG A 275 41.79 -3.04 9.81
C ARG A 275 42.29 -3.96 8.70
#